data_65427573ec0d467a3eb7a5e55f70cf75
#
_entry.id   65427573ec0d467a3eb7a5e55f70cf75
#
_cell.length_a   1.000
_cell.length_b   1.000
_cell.length_c   1.000
_cell.angle_alpha   90.00
_cell.angle_beta   90.00
_cell.angle_gamma   90.00
#
_symmetry.space_group_name_H-M   'P 1'
#
loop_
_entity.id
_entity.type
_entity.pdbx_description
1 polymer ?
#
loop_
_entity_poly.entity_id
_entity_poly.type
_entity_poly.pdbx_seq_one_letter_code
_entity_poly.pdbx_strand_id
1 'polypeptide(L)'
;GHRNPQGLEIINKKIFSTEHGPKGGDELNLIIKNGNYGWPIASYGTKYENLSSASYELNHLNNGFIEPLYQFTPSVAISDLVKCTNQLIDYYGRDGCLLATSLRDQSLIIFLLSENLDRVIGIEKIDFGQRLRHIAKKYNGETFSEPDGSIFISSDQGNVIKVYFNLIKD
;
A
#
# COMPACT_ATOMS: atom_id res chain seq x y z
N GLY A 1 11.33 -6.52 -12.90
CA GLY A 1 10.42 -7.38 -12.10
C GLY A 1 9.99 -6.72 -10.80
N HIS A 2 9.33 -7.49 -9.96
CA HIS A 2 8.98 -7.14 -8.59
C HIS A 2 10.02 -7.71 -7.61
N ARG A 3 10.17 -7.06 -6.45
CA ARG A 3 11.11 -7.52 -5.42
C ARG A 3 10.43 -8.40 -4.36
N ASN A 4 9.45 -7.85 -3.66
CA ASN A 4 8.81 -8.50 -2.51
C ASN A 4 7.36 -7.99 -2.33
N PRO A 5 6.43 -8.40 -3.21
CA PRO A 5 5.02 -8.05 -3.08
C PRO A 5 4.41 -8.56 -1.78
N GLN A 6 3.57 -7.77 -1.15
CA GLN A 6 2.93 -8.06 0.12
C GLN A 6 1.39 -8.08 0.02
N GLY A 7 0.81 -6.98 -0.43
CA GLY A 7 -0.62 -6.82 -0.62
C GLY A 7 -1.02 -6.82 -2.08
N LEU A 8 -2.25 -7.25 -2.36
CA LEU A 8 -2.85 -7.22 -3.69
C LEU A 8 -4.33 -6.92 -3.57
N GLU A 9 -4.81 -5.95 -4.36
CA GLU A 9 -6.21 -5.54 -4.38
C GLU A 9 -6.68 -5.20 -5.80
N ILE A 10 -7.97 -5.39 -6.07
CA ILE A 10 -8.58 -5.11 -7.38
C ILE A 10 -9.69 -4.08 -7.23
N ILE A 11 -9.55 -2.93 -7.89
CA ILE A 11 -10.61 -1.91 -8.01
C ILE A 11 -10.90 -1.68 -9.49
N ASN A 12 -12.17 -1.80 -9.89
CA ASN A 12 -12.62 -1.54 -11.25
C ASN A 12 -11.75 -2.23 -12.33
N LYS A 13 -11.44 -3.51 -12.12
CA LYS A 13 -10.59 -4.35 -13.00
C LYS A 13 -9.12 -3.90 -13.08
N LYS A 14 -8.69 -2.93 -12.32
CA LYS A 14 -7.29 -2.56 -12.14
C LYS A 14 -6.72 -3.26 -10.92
N ILE A 15 -5.52 -3.80 -11.06
CA ILE A 15 -4.82 -4.55 -10.01
C ILE A 15 -3.79 -3.64 -9.37
N PHE A 16 -3.83 -3.54 -8.06
CA PHE A 16 -2.86 -2.79 -7.25
C PHE A 16 -2.06 -3.75 -6.39
N SER A 17 -0.79 -3.45 -6.18
CA SER A 17 0.07 -4.22 -5.29
C SER A 17 0.95 -3.30 -4.47
N THR A 18 1.15 -3.68 -3.20
CA THR A 18 2.20 -3.11 -2.36
C THR A 18 3.42 -4.01 -2.37
N GLU A 19 4.61 -3.44 -2.32
CA GLU A 19 5.82 -4.22 -2.17
C GLU A 19 6.90 -3.53 -1.34
N HIS A 20 7.75 -4.35 -0.69
CA HIS A 20 8.90 -3.83 0.03
C HIS A 20 10.07 -3.55 -0.91
N GLY A 21 10.60 -2.34 -0.83
CA GLY A 21 11.92 -2.03 -1.34
C GLY A 21 13.04 -2.66 -0.50
N PRO A 22 14.31 -2.46 -0.86
CA PRO A 22 15.44 -2.96 -0.08
C PRO A 22 15.61 -2.16 1.23
N LYS A 23 16.29 -1.06 1.21
CA LYS A 23 16.45 -0.13 2.35
C LYS A 23 15.78 1.19 1.98
N GLY A 24 14.45 1.28 2.20
CA GLY A 24 13.57 2.29 1.61
C GLY A 24 12.99 1.85 0.26
N GLY A 25 12.19 2.71 -0.37
CA GLY A 25 11.59 2.46 -1.67
C GLY A 25 10.50 1.38 -1.63
N ASP A 26 9.72 1.30 -0.56
CA ASP A 26 8.48 0.51 -0.56
C ASP A 26 7.49 1.16 -1.53
N GLU A 27 6.72 0.37 -2.25
CA GLU A 27 5.95 0.86 -3.38
C GLU A 27 4.46 0.50 -3.30
N LEU A 28 3.63 1.39 -3.85
CA LEU A 28 2.30 1.08 -4.32
C LEU A 28 2.32 1.06 -5.85
N ASN A 29 2.01 -0.07 -6.45
CA ASN A 29 2.07 -0.29 -7.89
C ASN A 29 0.68 -0.50 -8.50
N LEU A 30 0.42 0.08 -9.67
CA LEU A 30 -0.67 -0.32 -10.57
C LEU A 30 -0.12 -1.39 -11.53
N ILE A 31 -0.67 -2.60 -11.45
CA ILE A 31 -0.16 -3.73 -12.21
C ILE A 31 -0.68 -3.70 -13.64
N ILE A 32 0.24 -3.66 -14.60
CA ILE A 32 -0.01 -3.64 -16.03
C ILE A 32 0.45 -4.97 -16.64
N LYS A 33 -0.38 -5.56 -17.49
CA LYS A 33 -0.05 -6.81 -18.18
C LYS A 33 1.28 -6.68 -18.93
N ASN A 34 2.18 -7.61 -18.71
CA ASN A 34 3.54 -7.66 -19.28
C ASN A 34 4.45 -6.49 -18.83
N GLY A 35 4.06 -5.75 -17.79
CA GLY A 35 4.85 -4.66 -17.22
C GLY A 35 6.10 -5.16 -16.49
N ASN A 36 7.19 -4.39 -16.57
CA ASN A 36 8.40 -4.61 -15.80
C ASN A 36 8.61 -3.44 -14.84
N TYR A 37 8.68 -3.72 -13.54
CA TYR A 37 8.78 -2.74 -12.44
C TYR A 37 10.21 -2.49 -11.96
N GLY A 38 11.19 -2.94 -12.74
CA GLY A 38 12.58 -2.54 -12.62
C GLY A 38 13.48 -3.40 -11.73
N TRP A 39 12.94 -4.10 -10.73
CA TRP A 39 13.79 -4.91 -9.86
C TRP A 39 14.55 -6.01 -10.62
N PRO A 40 15.88 -6.25 -10.37
CA PRO A 40 16.75 -5.59 -9.37
C PRO A 40 17.58 -4.41 -9.90
N ILE A 41 17.24 -3.85 -11.06
CA ILE A 41 18.01 -2.77 -11.72
C ILE A 41 17.61 -1.42 -11.13
N ALA A 42 16.30 -1.14 -11.08
CA ALA A 42 15.75 0.10 -10.56
C ALA A 42 15.10 -0.11 -9.19
N SER A 43 15.24 0.87 -8.30
CA SER A 43 14.57 0.95 -7.00
C SER A 43 14.81 2.32 -6.38
N TYR A 44 13.82 2.84 -5.66
CA TYR A 44 13.94 4.04 -4.83
C TYR A 44 14.62 3.80 -3.48
N GLY A 45 14.88 2.54 -3.13
CA GLY A 45 15.64 2.18 -1.94
C GLY A 45 17.14 2.17 -2.18
N THR A 46 17.91 1.99 -1.12
CA THR A 46 19.37 1.87 -1.16
C THR A 46 19.79 0.42 -0.95
N LYS A 47 20.98 0.05 -1.44
CA LYS A 47 21.55 -1.27 -1.22
C LYS A 47 21.94 -1.46 0.25
N TYR A 48 21.86 -2.71 0.72
CA TYR A 48 22.45 -3.08 2.01
C TYR A 48 23.98 -3.01 1.90
N GLU A 49 24.64 -2.59 2.97
CA GLU A 49 26.08 -2.27 3.01
C GLU A 49 27.02 -3.38 2.49
N ASN A 50 26.56 -4.63 2.49
CA ASN A 50 27.33 -5.79 2.04
C ASN A 50 27.10 -6.18 0.58
N LEU A 51 26.28 -5.42 -0.17
CA LEU A 51 25.91 -5.74 -1.54
C LEU A 51 26.38 -4.63 -2.47
N SER A 52 27.52 -4.78 -3.13
CA SER A 52 28.01 -3.93 -4.24
C SER A 52 27.96 -2.39 -4.01
N SER A 53 28.98 -1.68 -4.42
CA SER A 53 29.06 -0.21 -4.33
C SER A 53 28.17 0.57 -5.32
N ALA A 54 27.55 -0.11 -6.31
CA ALA A 54 26.69 0.54 -7.28
C ALA A 54 25.29 0.84 -6.70
N SER A 55 24.77 2.05 -6.92
CA SER A 55 23.39 2.42 -6.60
C SER A 55 22.39 1.71 -7.53
N TYR A 56 21.09 1.70 -7.14
CA TYR A 56 20.02 1.38 -8.08
C TYR A 56 19.77 2.57 -8.99
N GLU A 57 19.21 2.29 -10.18
CA GLU A 57 18.62 3.33 -11.00
C GLU A 57 17.39 3.90 -10.28
N LEU A 58 17.34 5.23 -10.13
CA LEU A 58 16.20 5.90 -9.50
C LEU A 58 15.07 6.19 -10.50
N ASN A 59 15.41 6.36 -11.77
CA ASN A 59 14.44 6.65 -12.82
C ASN A 59 14.09 5.36 -13.57
N HIS A 60 12.94 4.80 -13.27
CA HIS A 60 12.44 3.59 -13.92
C HIS A 60 12.20 3.81 -15.43
N LEU A 61 11.69 4.98 -15.81
CA LEU A 61 11.35 5.29 -17.21
C LEU A 61 12.57 5.29 -18.14
N ASN A 62 13.75 5.67 -17.65
CA ASN A 62 14.98 5.65 -18.46
C ASN A 62 15.33 4.27 -19.01
N ASN A 63 14.86 3.22 -18.34
CA ASN A 63 15.08 1.83 -18.73
C ASN A 63 13.80 1.16 -19.28
N GLY A 64 12.74 1.93 -19.53
CA GLY A 64 11.46 1.41 -19.99
C GLY A 64 10.69 0.63 -18.93
N PHE A 65 11.02 0.82 -17.64
CA PHE A 65 10.30 0.22 -16.53
C PHE A 65 9.08 1.07 -16.13
N ILE A 66 8.13 0.44 -15.44
CA ILE A 66 6.92 1.10 -14.94
C ILE A 66 7.25 1.76 -13.61
N GLU A 67 6.90 3.04 -13.50
CA GLU A 67 6.99 3.78 -12.24
C GLU A 67 5.91 3.33 -11.26
N PRO A 68 6.22 3.23 -9.94
CA PRO A 68 5.19 3.05 -8.93
C PRO A 68 4.26 4.25 -8.87
N LEU A 69 3.01 4.03 -8.47
CA LEU A 69 2.07 5.14 -8.18
C LEU A 69 2.53 5.98 -6.99
N TYR A 70 3.21 5.34 -6.04
CA TYR A 70 3.80 5.98 -4.87
C TYR A 70 4.96 5.16 -4.31
N GLN A 71 5.94 5.83 -3.71
CA GLN A 71 7.06 5.19 -3.04
C GLN A 71 7.35 5.82 -1.67
N PHE A 72 7.84 5.02 -0.74
CA PHE A 72 8.22 5.46 0.60
C PHE A 72 9.73 5.36 0.81
N THR A 73 10.36 6.52 1.04
CA THR A 73 11.75 6.60 1.49
C THR A 73 11.83 7.61 2.63
N PRO A 74 12.08 7.17 3.86
CA PRO A 74 12.46 5.81 4.30
C PRO A 74 11.32 4.78 4.20
N SER A 75 11.69 3.47 4.26
CA SER A 75 10.73 2.36 4.26
C SER A 75 9.75 2.47 5.42
N VAL A 76 8.48 2.23 5.13
CA VAL A 76 7.40 2.04 6.11
C VAL A 76 7.16 0.56 6.41
N ALA A 77 7.79 -0.34 5.64
CA ALA A 77 7.52 -1.77 5.58
C ALA A 77 6.02 -2.02 5.34
N ILE A 78 5.54 -1.51 4.19
CA ILE A 78 4.13 -1.64 3.78
C ILE A 78 3.74 -3.12 3.68
N SER A 79 2.57 -3.50 4.17
CA SER A 79 2.15 -4.89 4.23
C SER A 79 0.88 -5.11 3.41
N ASP A 80 -0.23 -5.48 4.03
CA ASP A 80 -1.47 -5.82 3.31
C ASP A 80 -2.08 -4.60 2.60
N LEU A 81 -2.92 -4.87 1.61
CA LEU A 81 -3.61 -3.87 0.81
C LEU A 81 -5.07 -4.31 0.59
N VAL A 82 -6.02 -3.42 0.87
CA VAL A 82 -7.44 -3.65 0.64
C VAL A 82 -8.14 -2.37 0.13
N LYS A 83 -9.26 -2.52 -0.55
CA LYS A 83 -10.16 -1.40 -0.86
C LYS A 83 -10.73 -0.83 0.45
N CYS A 84 -10.94 0.48 0.52
CA CYS A 84 -11.61 1.12 1.64
C CYS A 84 -13.03 0.57 1.85
N THR A 85 -13.53 0.67 3.07
CA THR A 85 -14.96 0.40 3.38
C THR A 85 -15.85 1.43 2.71
N ASN A 86 -17.13 1.09 2.50
CA ASN A 86 -18.10 2.02 1.93
C ASN A 86 -18.18 3.33 2.73
N GLN A 87 -18.06 3.25 4.06
CA GLN A 87 -18.06 4.42 4.94
C GLN A 87 -16.93 5.40 4.60
N LEU A 88 -15.70 4.89 4.38
CA LEU A 88 -14.57 5.73 3.97
C LEU A 88 -14.73 6.26 2.54
N ILE A 89 -15.25 5.42 1.63
CA ILE A 89 -15.56 5.82 0.25
C ILE A 89 -16.55 6.98 0.24
N ASP A 90 -17.62 6.89 1.02
CA ASP A 90 -18.64 7.95 1.14
C ASP A 90 -18.07 9.21 1.79
N TYR A 91 -17.18 9.06 2.77
CA TYR A 91 -16.52 10.19 3.44
C TYR A 91 -15.62 10.97 2.49
N TYR A 92 -14.75 10.29 1.75
CA TYR A 92 -13.84 10.91 0.79
C TYR A 92 -14.50 11.25 -0.55
N GLY A 93 -15.72 10.74 -0.80
CA GLY A 93 -16.45 10.95 -2.04
C GLY A 93 -15.79 10.33 -3.26
N ARG A 94 -15.08 9.18 -3.10
CA ARG A 94 -14.37 8.56 -4.21
C ARG A 94 -14.15 7.05 -4.05
N ASP A 95 -14.38 6.33 -5.14
CA ASP A 95 -14.18 4.86 -5.21
C ASP A 95 -12.69 4.46 -5.16
N GLY A 96 -11.80 5.33 -5.60
CA GLY A 96 -10.35 5.12 -5.60
C GLY A 96 -9.76 5.35 -4.21
N CYS A 97 -10.12 4.50 -3.25
CA CYS A 97 -9.62 4.55 -1.89
C CYS A 97 -9.06 3.17 -1.48
N LEU A 98 -7.80 3.13 -1.03
CA LEU A 98 -7.10 1.93 -0.58
C LEU A 98 -6.63 2.10 0.86
N LEU A 99 -6.71 1.02 1.64
CA LEU A 99 -6.10 0.88 2.95
C LEU A 99 -4.89 -0.03 2.85
N ALA A 100 -3.77 0.37 3.43
CA ALA A 100 -2.60 -0.49 3.58
C ALA A 100 -2.12 -0.50 5.03
N THR A 101 -1.68 -1.65 5.50
CA THR A 101 -1.01 -1.77 6.79
C THR A 101 0.48 -1.56 6.65
N SER A 102 1.14 -1.12 7.72
CA SER A 102 2.58 -1.00 7.75
C SER A 102 3.18 -1.58 9.03
N LEU A 103 4.34 -2.22 8.88
CA LEU A 103 5.01 -2.89 9.98
C LEU A 103 5.97 -1.96 10.71
N ARG A 104 6.78 -1.21 9.95
CA ARG A 104 7.81 -0.35 10.53
C ARG A 104 7.26 0.99 11.00
N ASP A 105 6.38 1.57 10.19
CA ASP A 105 5.71 2.85 10.48
C ASP A 105 4.56 2.66 11.49
N GLN A 106 4.18 1.41 11.78
CA GLN A 106 3.15 1.04 12.78
C GLN A 106 1.81 1.72 12.54
N SER A 107 1.49 1.96 11.28
CA SER A 107 0.34 2.78 10.88
C SER A 107 -0.58 2.05 9.90
N LEU A 108 -1.82 2.50 9.84
CA LEU A 108 -2.75 2.29 8.75
C LEU A 108 -2.61 3.46 7.78
N ILE A 109 -2.35 3.15 6.53
CA ILE A 109 -2.14 4.14 5.46
C ILE A 109 -3.37 4.15 4.57
N ILE A 110 -3.94 5.33 4.33
CA ILE A 110 -5.06 5.54 3.42
C ILE A 110 -4.51 6.20 2.17
N PHE A 111 -4.68 5.57 1.02
CA PHE A 111 -4.36 6.17 -0.28
C PHE A 111 -5.63 6.63 -0.97
N LEU A 112 -5.66 7.87 -1.40
CA LEU A 112 -6.69 8.42 -2.26
C LEU A 112 -6.15 8.48 -3.69
N LEU A 113 -6.83 7.80 -4.61
CA LEU A 113 -6.44 7.74 -6.01
C LEU A 113 -7.25 8.74 -6.84
N SER A 114 -6.71 9.13 -7.99
CA SER A 114 -7.42 9.88 -9.01
C SER A 114 -8.65 9.12 -9.52
N GLU A 115 -9.56 9.80 -10.20
CA GLU A 115 -10.77 9.16 -10.81
C GLU A 115 -10.39 8.03 -11.77
N ASN A 116 -9.31 8.21 -12.53
CA ASN A 116 -8.78 7.20 -13.42
C ASN A 116 -7.99 6.09 -12.70
N LEU A 117 -7.80 6.16 -11.39
CA LEU A 117 -7.03 5.21 -10.60
C LEU A 117 -5.57 5.04 -11.10
N ASP A 118 -4.97 6.09 -11.62
CA ASP A 118 -3.63 6.09 -12.23
C ASP A 118 -2.62 6.95 -11.46
N ARG A 119 -3.03 7.62 -10.39
CA ARG A 119 -2.19 8.46 -9.54
C ARG A 119 -2.69 8.47 -8.10
N VAL A 120 -1.78 8.55 -7.16
CA VAL A 120 -2.09 8.90 -5.77
C VAL A 120 -2.22 10.41 -5.68
N ILE A 121 -3.34 10.90 -5.15
CA ILE A 121 -3.65 12.32 -4.99
C ILE A 121 -3.71 12.76 -3.53
N GLY A 122 -3.73 11.82 -2.60
CA GLY A 122 -3.68 12.08 -1.17
C GLY A 122 -3.27 10.85 -0.39
N ILE A 123 -2.62 11.05 0.73
CA ILE A 123 -2.24 10.00 1.69
C ILE A 123 -2.52 10.49 3.10
N GLU A 124 -3.17 9.64 3.87
CA GLU A 124 -3.31 9.82 5.31
C GLU A 124 -2.70 8.65 6.05
N LYS A 125 -2.18 8.89 7.25
CA LYS A 125 -1.60 7.87 8.12
C LYS A 125 -2.22 7.96 9.50
N ILE A 126 -2.63 6.83 10.02
CA ILE A 126 -3.15 6.70 11.39
C ILE A 126 -2.17 5.83 12.16
N ASP A 127 -1.50 6.40 13.15
CA ASP A 127 -0.54 5.69 14.00
C ASP A 127 -1.27 4.79 15.00
N PHE A 128 -0.82 3.55 15.10
CA PHE A 128 -1.33 2.55 16.04
C PHE A 128 -0.30 2.15 17.09
N GLY A 129 0.95 2.54 16.96
CA GLY A 129 2.04 2.12 17.82
C GLY A 129 2.31 0.61 17.79
N GLN A 130 1.80 -0.11 16.80
CA GLN A 130 1.94 -1.56 16.64
C GLN A 130 2.23 -1.91 15.18
N ARG A 131 3.01 -2.97 14.98
CA ARG A 131 3.33 -3.49 13.64
C ARG A 131 2.08 -4.15 13.04
N LEU A 132 1.39 -3.43 12.18
CA LEU A 132 0.14 -3.90 11.55
C LEU A 132 0.45 -4.86 10.39
N ARG A 133 -0.18 -6.05 10.38
CA ARG A 133 0.14 -7.11 9.42
C ARG A 133 -0.92 -7.26 8.34
N HIS A 134 -2.16 -7.56 8.70
CA HIS A 134 -3.25 -7.86 7.77
C HIS A 134 -4.53 -7.16 8.17
N ILE A 135 -5.35 -6.86 7.17
CA ILE A 135 -6.74 -6.39 7.32
C ILE A 135 -7.67 -7.55 6.95
N ALA A 136 -8.68 -7.80 7.78
CA ALA A 136 -9.62 -8.88 7.53
C ALA A 136 -10.36 -8.69 6.20
N LYS A 137 -10.45 -9.77 5.41
CA LYS A 137 -11.18 -9.83 4.13
C LYS A 137 -12.33 -10.82 4.22
N LYS A 138 -13.40 -10.58 3.48
CA LYS A 138 -14.46 -11.55 3.27
C LYS A 138 -13.98 -12.68 2.37
N TYR A 139 -14.74 -13.78 2.32
CA TYR A 139 -14.44 -14.93 1.45
C TYR A 139 -14.26 -14.56 -0.03
N ASN A 140 -14.99 -13.54 -0.51
CA ASN A 140 -14.88 -13.02 -1.88
C ASN A 140 -13.71 -12.02 -2.09
N GLY A 141 -12.87 -11.80 -1.09
CA GLY A 141 -11.73 -10.90 -1.13
C GLY A 141 -12.04 -9.44 -0.76
N GLU A 142 -13.30 -9.05 -0.63
CA GLU A 142 -13.66 -7.70 -0.16
C GLU A 142 -13.20 -7.47 1.29
N THR A 143 -12.93 -6.21 1.63
CA THR A 143 -12.63 -5.81 3.01
C THR A 143 -13.79 -6.19 3.91
N PHE A 144 -13.50 -6.99 4.95
CA PHE A 144 -14.51 -7.27 5.96
C PHE A 144 -14.75 -6.03 6.80
N SER A 145 -15.99 -5.60 6.87
CA SER A 145 -16.42 -4.54 7.79
C SER A 145 -17.71 -4.95 8.49
N GLU A 146 -17.83 -4.59 9.76
CA GLU A 146 -19.07 -4.69 10.51
C GLU A 146 -20.13 -3.72 9.98
N PRO A 147 -21.43 -3.89 10.35
CA PRO A 147 -22.48 -2.93 9.97
C PRO A 147 -22.21 -1.50 10.43
N ASP A 148 -21.41 -1.30 11.48
CA ASP A 148 -20.97 0.00 11.98
C ASP A 148 -19.77 0.59 11.20
N GLY A 149 -19.31 -0.08 10.14
CA GLY A 149 -18.18 0.33 9.32
C GLY A 149 -16.81 0.00 9.89
N SER A 150 -16.75 -0.60 11.09
CA SER A 150 -15.46 -1.00 11.69
C SER A 150 -14.81 -2.15 10.92
N ILE A 151 -13.47 -2.18 10.96
CA ILE A 151 -12.63 -3.22 10.35
C ILE A 151 -11.80 -3.92 11.43
N PHE A 152 -11.22 -5.08 11.08
CA PHE A 152 -10.31 -5.81 11.95
C PHE A 152 -8.93 -5.88 11.33
N ILE A 153 -7.91 -5.58 12.15
CA ILE A 153 -6.50 -5.59 11.74
C ILE A 153 -5.73 -6.50 12.70
N SER A 154 -4.88 -7.39 12.17
CA SER A 154 -3.94 -8.15 13.00
C SER A 154 -2.60 -7.44 13.11
N SER A 155 -1.93 -7.61 14.26
CA SER A 155 -0.59 -7.10 14.49
C SER A 155 0.41 -8.23 14.75
N ASP A 156 1.71 -7.95 14.55
CA ASP A 156 2.81 -8.87 14.85
C ASP A 156 2.94 -9.16 16.36
N GLN A 157 2.32 -8.34 17.21
CA GLN A 157 2.26 -8.55 18.65
C GLN A 157 1.19 -9.59 19.07
N GLY A 158 0.49 -10.19 18.10
CA GLY A 158 -0.56 -11.19 18.33
C GLY A 158 -1.93 -10.60 18.67
N ASN A 159 -2.13 -9.31 18.48
CA ASN A 159 -3.41 -8.64 18.70
C ASN A 159 -4.30 -8.68 17.46
N VAL A 160 -5.62 -8.72 17.69
CA VAL A 160 -6.65 -8.37 16.72
C VAL A 160 -7.28 -7.06 17.18
N ILE A 161 -7.15 -6.03 16.36
CA ILE A 161 -7.58 -4.67 16.66
C ILE A 161 -8.85 -4.40 15.90
N LYS A 162 -9.94 -4.02 16.58
CA LYS A 162 -11.16 -3.50 15.95
C LYS A 162 -11.03 -1.99 15.82
N VAL A 163 -11.11 -1.49 14.59
CA VAL A 163 -10.92 -0.08 14.24
C VAL A 163 -12.24 0.55 13.85
N TYR A 164 -12.59 1.65 14.51
CA TYR A 164 -13.76 2.46 14.22
C TYR A 164 -13.30 3.78 13.57
N PHE A 165 -13.96 4.15 12.48
CA PHE A 165 -13.72 5.45 11.87
C PHE A 165 -14.76 6.46 12.37
N ASN A 166 -14.35 7.38 13.23
CA ASN A 166 -15.21 8.49 13.66
C ASN A 166 -15.07 9.65 12.65
N LEU A 167 -15.84 9.57 11.57
CA LEU A 167 -15.77 10.50 10.46
C LEU A 167 -16.64 11.72 10.73
N ILE A 168 -16.01 12.85 11.06
CA ILE A 168 -16.69 14.15 11.24
C ILE A 168 -16.59 14.87 9.90
N LYS A 169 -17.72 15.19 9.30
CA LYS A 169 -17.80 16.14 8.17
C LYS A 169 -17.97 17.52 8.76
N ASP A 170 -17.00 18.40 8.58
CA ASP A 170 -17.11 19.82 8.88
C ASP A 170 -18.11 20.54 7.96
#